data_d195fc070f4e5afa23fc71abcbc4b872
#
_entry.id   d195fc070f4e5afa23fc71abcbc4b872
#
_cell.length_a   1.000
_cell.length_b   1.000
_cell.length_c   1.000
_cell.angle_alpha   90.00
_cell.angle_beta   90.00
_cell.angle_gamma   90.00
#
_symmetry.space_group_name_H-M   'P 1'
#
loop_
_entity.id
_entity.type
_entity.pdbx_description
1 polymer ?
#
loop_
_entity_poly.entity_id
_entity_poly.type
_entity_poly.pdbx_seq_one_letter_code
_entity_poly.pdbx_strand_id
1 'polypeptide(L)'
;MKKWKPLLILPLLFLYAFCAGRLAGQGISALSALFSSSTETSVLPASDSWGLSFQEEGKPPVANTTASQMKDFDAYYMQETSEKVLYLTFDCGYENGNTPQILDALKKHQAPATFFVVGHFLETSPNLVKRMISEGHTVGNHTYHHPDMSKISSVEDFSAELSAVENLYQEITGESISPYYRPPQGKYSEANLKMAKDLGYSTFFWSLAYVDWNTDAQPSHEEAFQKLLGRVHPGAVLLLHNTSKTNAEILDELLTRFEEMGYRFQSLDELIQSFKAS
;
A
#
# COMPACT_ATOMS: atom_id res chain seq x y z
N MET A 1 -0.63 -36.67 71.02
CA MET A 1 -0.27 -36.54 69.65
C MET A 1 -1.13 -37.54 68.80
N LYS A 2 -2.24 -37.07 68.22
CA LYS A 2 -3.10 -37.90 67.33
C LYS A 2 -2.98 -37.38 65.93
N LYS A 3 -2.41 -38.18 65.03
CA LYS A 3 -2.32 -37.89 63.60
C LYS A 3 -3.67 -38.20 62.92
N TRP A 4 -4.27 -37.18 62.34
CA TRP A 4 -5.43 -37.36 61.44
C TRP A 4 -4.95 -37.69 60.03
N LYS A 5 -5.56 -38.74 59.45
CA LYS A 5 -5.42 -39.07 58.02
C LYS A 5 -6.56 -38.40 57.24
N PRO A 6 -6.33 -37.74 56.13
CA PRO A 6 -7.42 -37.22 55.29
C PRO A 6 -8.03 -38.34 54.44
N LEU A 7 -9.33 -38.31 54.39
CA LEU A 7 -10.20 -39.23 53.68
C LEU A 7 -10.18 -39.03 52.17
N LEU A 8 -9.91 -40.12 51.43
CA LEU A 8 -9.96 -40.20 49.99
C LEU A 8 -11.43 -40.33 49.50
N ILE A 9 -12.12 -39.20 49.25
CA ILE A 9 -13.49 -39.21 48.66
C ILE A 9 -13.61 -38.32 47.43
N LEU A 10 -12.51 -37.91 46.79
CA LEU A 10 -12.57 -36.95 45.69
C LEU A 10 -12.46 -37.51 44.24
N PRO A 11 -12.26 -38.79 43.90
CA PRO A 11 -12.22 -39.19 42.49
C PRO A 11 -13.53 -39.67 41.87
N LEU A 12 -14.60 -39.93 42.65
CA LEU A 12 -15.83 -40.50 42.10
C LEU A 12 -16.83 -39.47 41.51
N LEU A 13 -16.75 -38.21 41.94
CA LEU A 13 -17.62 -37.16 41.44
C LEU A 13 -17.13 -36.54 40.09
N PHE A 14 -15.85 -36.69 39.79
CA PHE A 14 -15.30 -36.23 38.49
C PHE A 14 -15.60 -37.14 37.31
N LEU A 15 -15.84 -38.43 37.55
CA LEU A 15 -16.16 -39.39 36.47
C LEU A 15 -17.59 -39.26 35.97
N TYR A 16 -18.53 -38.82 36.80
CA TYR A 16 -19.93 -38.65 36.41
C TYR A 16 -20.18 -37.37 35.57
N ALA A 17 -19.42 -36.34 35.85
CA ALA A 17 -19.47 -35.09 35.08
C ALA A 17 -18.86 -35.24 33.67
N PHE A 18 -17.89 -36.17 33.49
CA PHE A 18 -17.21 -36.38 32.21
C PHE A 18 -18.03 -37.20 31.21
N CYS A 19 -18.89 -38.12 31.69
CA CYS A 19 -19.75 -38.91 30.84
C CYS A 19 -21.04 -38.19 30.41
N ALA A 20 -21.57 -37.29 31.24
CA ALA A 20 -22.76 -36.49 30.89
C ALA A 20 -22.43 -35.36 29.88
N GLY A 21 -21.20 -34.84 29.89
CA GLY A 21 -20.74 -33.80 28.95
C GLY A 21 -20.52 -34.32 27.51
N ARG A 22 -20.26 -35.59 27.30
CA ARG A 22 -20.02 -36.16 25.97
C ARG A 22 -21.27 -36.45 25.15
N LEU A 23 -22.42 -36.63 25.80
CA LEU A 23 -23.69 -36.91 25.10
C LEU A 23 -24.44 -35.61 24.71
N ALA A 24 -24.14 -34.49 25.39
CA ALA A 24 -24.71 -33.19 25.04
C ALA A 24 -23.89 -32.46 23.93
N GLY A 25 -22.60 -32.80 23.74
CA GLY A 25 -21.70 -32.18 22.77
C GLY A 25 -21.90 -32.60 21.31
N GLN A 26 -22.51 -33.75 21.07
CA GLN A 26 -22.72 -34.25 19.71
C GLN A 26 -24.04 -33.76 19.06
N GLY A 27 -24.97 -33.26 19.84
CA GLY A 27 -26.23 -32.69 19.32
C GLY A 27 -26.15 -31.23 18.91
N ILE A 28 -25.15 -30.48 19.42
CA ILE A 28 -25.02 -29.06 19.16
C ILE A 28 -24.09 -28.82 17.94
N SER A 29 -23.15 -29.72 17.66
CA SER A 29 -22.24 -29.57 16.50
C SER A 29 -22.92 -29.82 15.15
N ALA A 30 -24.06 -30.52 15.11
CA ALA A 30 -24.81 -30.74 13.87
C ALA A 30 -25.77 -29.59 13.52
N LEU A 31 -26.14 -28.76 14.50
CA LEU A 31 -27.00 -27.59 14.25
C LEU A 31 -26.21 -26.32 13.90
N SER A 32 -24.95 -26.19 14.33
CA SER A 32 -24.09 -25.06 13.96
C SER A 32 -23.52 -25.14 12.55
N ALA A 33 -23.49 -26.37 11.95
CA ALA A 33 -23.05 -26.54 10.56
C ALA A 33 -24.10 -26.14 9.51
N LEU A 34 -25.34 -25.91 9.91
CA LEU A 34 -26.44 -25.51 9.00
C LEU A 34 -26.68 -24.01 8.98
N PHE A 35 -25.98 -23.23 9.82
CA PHE A 35 -26.12 -21.77 9.89
C PHE A 35 -24.82 -20.99 9.62
N SER A 36 -23.75 -21.65 9.15
CA SER A 36 -22.48 -21.03 8.79
C SER A 36 -22.32 -20.86 7.28
N SER A 37 -23.30 -20.28 6.63
CA SER A 37 -23.08 -19.54 5.39
C SER A 37 -23.45 -18.07 5.63
N SER A 38 -22.88 -17.47 6.66
CA SER A 38 -22.69 -16.04 6.66
C SER A 38 -21.54 -15.78 5.70
N THR A 39 -21.83 -15.29 4.53
CA THR A 39 -20.91 -14.43 3.78
C THR A 39 -20.47 -13.36 4.77
N GLU A 40 -19.30 -13.54 5.38
CA GLU A 40 -18.62 -12.42 6.05
C GLU A 40 -18.32 -11.41 4.95
N THR A 41 -19.23 -10.49 4.78
CA THR A 41 -18.93 -9.23 4.10
C THR A 41 -17.98 -8.54 5.06
N SER A 42 -16.68 -8.75 4.85
CA SER A 42 -15.65 -8.05 5.61
C SER A 42 -15.73 -6.58 5.21
N VAL A 43 -16.38 -5.81 6.05
CA VAL A 43 -16.51 -4.36 5.89
C VAL A 43 -15.16 -3.75 6.24
N LEU A 44 -14.60 -2.93 5.36
CA LEU A 44 -13.41 -2.13 5.68
C LEU A 44 -13.72 -1.23 6.88
N PRO A 45 -12.72 -0.90 7.72
CA PRO A 45 -12.91 0.00 8.83
C PRO A 45 -13.40 1.37 8.35
N ALA A 46 -14.18 2.07 9.17
CA ALA A 46 -14.78 3.36 8.82
C ALA A 46 -13.75 4.43 8.45
N SER A 47 -12.56 4.37 9.06
CA SER A 47 -11.35 5.08 8.62
C SER A 47 -10.13 4.32 9.10
N ASP A 48 -9.07 4.26 8.30
CA ASP A 48 -7.84 3.55 8.65
C ASP A 48 -6.62 4.24 8.05
N SER A 49 -5.45 3.83 8.55
CA SER A 49 -4.17 4.13 7.95
C SER A 49 -3.63 2.87 7.29
N TRP A 50 -3.18 2.98 6.07
CA TRP A 50 -2.54 1.87 5.36
C TRP A 50 -1.37 1.32 6.18
N GLY A 51 -1.40 0.04 6.48
CA GLY A 51 -0.43 -0.62 7.34
C GLY A 51 0.06 -1.94 6.76
N LEU A 52 1.36 -2.18 6.90
CA LEU A 52 2.03 -3.39 6.43
C LEU A 52 2.80 -4.05 7.57
N SER A 53 2.71 -5.36 7.65
CA SER A 53 3.50 -6.18 8.57
C SER A 53 4.39 -7.13 7.77
N PHE A 54 5.70 -6.89 7.78
CA PHE A 54 6.67 -7.73 7.11
C PHE A 54 7.02 -8.93 8.00
N GLN A 55 6.73 -10.14 7.52
CA GLN A 55 6.86 -11.39 8.29
C GLN A 55 8.10 -12.20 7.87
N GLU A 56 8.39 -12.23 6.58
CA GLU A 56 9.45 -13.06 5.98
C GLU A 56 10.11 -12.29 4.84
N GLU A 57 11.44 -12.39 4.73
CA GLU A 57 12.18 -11.77 3.62
C GLU A 57 11.77 -12.34 2.26
N GLY A 58 11.64 -11.46 1.28
CA GLY A 58 11.27 -11.83 -0.09
C GLY A 58 9.82 -12.24 -0.26
N LYS A 59 8.98 -12.11 0.76
CA LYS A 59 7.55 -12.41 0.71
C LYS A 59 6.69 -11.15 0.80
N PRO A 60 5.49 -11.16 0.18
CA PRO A 60 4.53 -10.10 0.36
C PRO A 60 4.23 -9.86 1.85
N PRO A 61 4.12 -8.61 2.30
CA PRO A 61 3.72 -8.29 3.67
C PRO A 61 2.24 -8.62 3.89
N VAL A 62 1.87 -8.80 5.17
CA VAL A 62 0.47 -8.81 5.56
C VAL A 62 -0.01 -7.36 5.66
N ALA A 63 -0.98 -6.98 4.84
CA ALA A 63 -1.64 -5.68 4.89
C ALA A 63 -2.84 -5.73 5.87
N ASN A 64 -3.32 -4.58 6.29
CA ASN A 64 -4.50 -4.48 7.14
C ASN A 64 -5.84 -4.72 6.40
N THR A 65 -5.77 -4.96 5.09
CA THR A 65 -6.90 -5.41 4.25
C THR A 65 -6.39 -6.30 3.13
N THR A 66 -7.28 -7.03 2.45
CA THR A 66 -6.91 -7.94 1.36
C THR A 66 -6.92 -7.26 0.00
N ALA A 67 -6.14 -7.78 -0.97
CA ALA A 67 -6.16 -7.30 -2.34
C ALA A 67 -7.55 -7.41 -2.98
N SER A 68 -8.30 -8.48 -2.66
CA SER A 68 -9.66 -8.67 -3.14
C SER A 68 -10.62 -7.57 -2.66
N GLN A 69 -10.56 -7.20 -1.37
CA GLN A 69 -11.38 -6.13 -0.82
C GLN A 69 -11.03 -4.77 -1.44
N MET A 70 -9.75 -4.49 -1.64
CA MET A 70 -9.31 -3.26 -2.28
C MET A 70 -9.75 -3.17 -3.75
N LYS A 71 -9.76 -4.28 -4.48
CA LYS A 71 -10.20 -4.34 -5.89
C LYS A 71 -11.66 -3.90 -6.07
N ASP A 72 -12.53 -4.13 -5.09
CA ASP A 72 -13.93 -3.68 -5.12
C ASP A 72 -14.05 -2.15 -5.19
N PHE A 73 -13.02 -1.43 -4.74
CA PHE A 73 -12.91 0.03 -4.78
C PHE A 73 -11.96 0.55 -5.88
N ASP A 74 -11.56 -0.29 -6.82
CA ASP A 74 -10.52 0.05 -7.81
C ASP A 74 -9.22 0.55 -7.13
N ALA A 75 -8.84 -0.14 -6.05
CA ALA A 75 -7.68 0.18 -5.25
C ALA A 75 -6.67 -0.97 -5.26
N TYR A 76 -5.37 -0.64 -5.35
CA TYR A 76 -4.30 -1.60 -5.58
C TYR A 76 -3.09 -1.29 -4.70
N TYR A 77 -2.35 -2.32 -4.29
CA TYR A 77 -1.10 -2.14 -3.53
C TYR A 77 0.01 -3.12 -3.91
N MET A 78 -0.31 -4.15 -4.68
CA MET A 78 0.63 -5.11 -5.27
C MET A 78 -0.06 -5.92 -6.35
N GLN A 79 0.71 -6.62 -7.17
CA GLN A 79 0.22 -7.70 -8.02
C GLN A 79 0.43 -9.05 -7.32
N GLU A 80 -0.60 -9.88 -7.25
CA GLU A 80 -0.47 -11.27 -6.79
C GLU A 80 0.12 -12.12 -7.93
N THR A 81 1.44 -12.30 -7.92
CA THR A 81 2.18 -13.00 -8.97
C THR A 81 3.45 -13.65 -8.44
N SER A 82 3.93 -14.69 -9.12
CA SER A 82 5.27 -15.23 -8.91
C SER A 82 6.34 -14.60 -9.83
N GLU A 83 5.93 -13.76 -10.78
CA GLU A 83 6.86 -13.09 -11.68
C GLU A 83 7.59 -11.96 -10.95
N LYS A 84 8.89 -11.90 -11.13
CA LYS A 84 9.74 -10.86 -10.53
C LYS A 84 9.55 -9.52 -11.25
N VAL A 85 8.41 -8.86 -10.99
CA VAL A 85 8.08 -7.51 -11.45
C VAL A 85 8.01 -6.55 -10.28
N LEU A 86 8.40 -5.30 -10.50
CA LEU A 86 8.31 -4.20 -9.55
C LEU A 86 7.65 -2.99 -10.19
N TYR A 87 6.89 -2.26 -9.40
CA TYR A 87 6.21 -1.03 -9.78
C TYR A 87 6.77 0.10 -8.93
N LEU A 88 7.56 0.97 -9.55
CA LEU A 88 8.22 2.07 -8.85
C LEU A 88 7.28 3.26 -8.71
N THR A 89 7.11 3.77 -7.50
CA THR A 89 6.29 4.96 -7.25
C THR A 89 6.98 5.92 -6.31
N PHE A 90 6.77 7.22 -6.55
CA PHE A 90 7.32 8.31 -5.76
C PHE A 90 6.23 9.27 -5.33
N ASP A 91 6.17 9.60 -4.04
CA ASP A 91 5.33 10.69 -3.55
C ASP A 91 6.15 11.99 -3.53
N CYS A 92 5.61 13.04 -4.17
CA CYS A 92 6.30 14.29 -4.44
C CYS A 92 5.56 15.47 -3.80
N GLY A 93 5.95 15.82 -2.57
CA GLY A 93 5.39 16.95 -1.83
C GLY A 93 6.04 18.29 -2.20
N TYR A 94 7.34 18.33 -2.32
CA TYR A 94 8.13 19.49 -2.75
C TYR A 94 9.47 19.02 -3.36
N GLU A 95 10.19 19.96 -4.01
CA GLU A 95 11.51 19.69 -4.57
C GLU A 95 12.60 20.26 -3.67
N ASN A 96 13.64 19.48 -3.41
CA ASN A 96 14.80 19.86 -2.61
C ASN A 96 16.15 19.50 -3.26
N GLY A 97 16.17 19.32 -4.59
CA GLY A 97 17.36 19.04 -5.39
C GLY A 97 17.57 17.56 -5.75
N ASN A 98 16.71 16.65 -5.26
CA ASN A 98 16.92 15.20 -5.43
C ASN A 98 16.23 14.64 -6.69
N THR A 99 15.10 15.20 -7.13
CA THR A 99 14.32 14.63 -8.25
C THR A 99 15.11 14.51 -9.56
N PRO A 100 15.99 15.44 -9.92
CA PRO A 100 16.81 15.29 -11.14
C PRO A 100 17.65 14.01 -11.13
N GLN A 101 18.30 13.68 -10.01
CA GLN A 101 19.14 12.49 -9.87
C GLN A 101 18.29 11.21 -9.88
N ILE A 102 17.10 11.22 -9.28
CA ILE A 102 16.13 10.13 -9.34
C ILE A 102 15.75 9.84 -10.80
N LEU A 103 15.39 10.87 -11.57
CA LEU A 103 15.05 10.73 -12.99
C LEU A 103 16.23 10.23 -13.83
N ASP A 104 17.45 10.69 -13.56
CA ASP A 104 18.66 10.21 -14.25
C ASP A 104 18.87 8.70 -14.02
N ALA A 105 18.68 8.22 -12.80
CA ALA A 105 18.77 6.79 -12.45
C ALA A 105 17.66 5.98 -13.15
N LEU A 106 16.42 6.42 -13.10
CA LEU A 106 15.31 5.74 -13.77
C LEU A 106 15.52 5.64 -15.28
N LYS A 107 15.99 6.73 -15.90
CA LYS A 107 16.30 6.77 -17.34
C LYS A 107 17.41 5.79 -17.71
N LYS A 108 18.48 5.70 -16.91
CA LYS A 108 19.61 4.78 -17.13
C LYS A 108 19.14 3.32 -17.16
N HIS A 109 18.22 2.93 -16.26
CA HIS A 109 17.66 1.60 -16.15
C HIS A 109 16.43 1.36 -17.03
N GLN A 110 15.98 2.37 -17.80
CA GLN A 110 14.73 2.32 -18.57
C GLN A 110 13.54 1.89 -17.70
N ALA A 111 13.56 2.27 -16.43
CA ALA A 111 12.59 1.87 -15.42
C ALA A 111 11.41 2.87 -15.40
N PRO A 112 10.21 2.47 -15.83
CA PRO A 112 9.03 3.31 -15.71
C PRO A 112 8.70 3.52 -14.22
N ALA A 113 8.23 4.73 -13.89
CA ALA A 113 7.79 5.07 -12.55
C ALA A 113 6.52 5.92 -12.59
N THR A 114 5.77 5.91 -11.48
CA THR A 114 4.65 6.84 -11.28
C THR A 114 4.99 7.81 -10.18
N PHE A 115 4.84 9.11 -10.46
CA PHE A 115 5.05 10.20 -9.52
C PHE A 115 3.70 10.76 -9.07
N PHE A 116 3.34 10.56 -7.81
CA PHE A 116 2.14 11.15 -7.22
C PHE A 116 2.48 12.54 -6.69
N VAL A 117 1.96 13.57 -7.35
CA VAL A 117 2.35 14.96 -7.10
C VAL A 117 1.25 15.74 -6.38
N VAL A 118 1.64 16.62 -5.45
CA VAL A 118 0.74 17.60 -4.83
C VAL A 118 0.77 18.94 -5.57
N GLY A 119 -0.21 19.82 -5.25
CA GLY A 119 -0.29 21.14 -5.85
C GLY A 119 1.03 21.93 -5.74
N HIS A 120 1.64 21.96 -4.57
CA HIS A 120 2.90 22.69 -4.35
C HIS A 120 4.06 22.22 -5.25
N PHE A 121 4.18 20.91 -5.48
CA PHE A 121 5.22 20.38 -6.39
C PHE A 121 4.97 20.82 -7.84
N LEU A 122 3.72 20.81 -8.28
CA LEU A 122 3.34 21.31 -9.61
C LEU A 122 3.66 22.79 -9.78
N GLU A 123 3.33 23.63 -8.79
CA GLU A 123 3.57 25.09 -8.82
C GLU A 123 5.06 25.43 -8.88
N THR A 124 5.88 24.73 -8.09
CA THR A 124 7.28 25.08 -7.89
C THR A 124 8.24 24.36 -8.83
N SER A 125 7.83 23.25 -9.43
CA SER A 125 8.71 22.38 -10.22
C SER A 125 8.10 21.92 -11.56
N PRO A 126 7.42 22.81 -12.33
CA PRO A 126 6.73 22.42 -13.57
C PRO A 126 7.67 21.82 -14.63
N ASN A 127 8.93 22.22 -14.65
CA ASN A 127 9.91 21.67 -15.58
C ASN A 127 10.26 20.21 -15.26
N LEU A 128 10.26 19.81 -13.99
CA LEU A 128 10.48 18.43 -13.60
C LEU A 128 9.26 17.57 -13.97
N VAL A 129 8.05 18.09 -13.83
CA VAL A 129 6.83 17.41 -14.28
C VAL A 129 6.88 17.14 -15.79
N LYS A 130 7.25 18.15 -16.59
CA LYS A 130 7.44 17.98 -18.04
C LYS A 130 8.54 16.96 -18.37
N ARG A 131 9.62 16.94 -17.57
CA ARG A 131 10.69 15.97 -17.72
C ARG A 131 10.20 14.55 -17.42
N MET A 132 9.43 14.33 -16.34
CA MET A 132 8.82 13.04 -16.01
C MET A 132 8.04 12.49 -17.21
N ILE A 133 7.16 13.30 -17.80
CA ILE A 133 6.35 12.92 -18.96
C ILE A 133 7.22 12.59 -20.15
N SER A 134 8.18 13.49 -20.50
CA SER A 134 9.03 13.30 -21.67
C SER A 134 9.98 12.08 -21.57
N GLU A 135 10.26 11.62 -20.35
CA GLU A 135 11.05 10.41 -20.09
C GLU A 135 10.16 9.14 -19.93
N GLY A 136 8.85 9.25 -20.17
CA GLY A 136 7.93 8.10 -20.20
C GLY A 136 7.39 7.68 -18.84
N HIS A 137 7.50 8.54 -17.83
CA HIS A 137 6.92 8.30 -16.52
C HIS A 137 5.47 8.78 -16.44
N THR A 138 4.69 8.16 -15.57
CA THR A 138 3.32 8.54 -15.27
C THR A 138 3.29 9.57 -14.14
N VAL A 139 2.43 10.58 -14.25
CA VAL A 139 2.15 11.52 -13.17
C VAL A 139 0.74 11.26 -12.65
N GLY A 140 0.62 11.01 -11.34
CA GLY A 140 -0.63 10.75 -10.63
C GLY A 140 -0.95 11.85 -9.61
N ASN A 141 -2.15 11.82 -9.10
CA ASN A 141 -2.71 12.82 -8.20
C ASN A 141 -2.47 12.45 -6.73
N HIS A 142 -1.83 13.35 -5.96
CA HIS A 142 -1.62 13.19 -4.51
C HIS A 142 -2.33 14.26 -3.69
N THR A 143 -3.43 14.82 -4.22
CA THR A 143 -4.20 15.94 -3.70
C THR A 143 -3.45 17.29 -3.79
N TYR A 144 -4.21 18.38 -3.68
CA TYR A 144 -3.59 19.69 -3.80
C TYR A 144 -2.86 20.15 -2.53
N HIS A 145 -3.52 20.00 -1.35
CA HIS A 145 -2.99 20.46 -0.06
C HIS A 145 -2.44 19.32 0.83
N HIS A 146 -2.47 18.06 0.38
CA HIS A 146 -2.03 16.90 1.14
C HIS A 146 -2.76 16.72 2.49
N PRO A 147 -4.11 16.89 2.54
CA PRO A 147 -4.86 16.72 3.78
C PRO A 147 -5.05 15.25 4.16
N ASP A 148 -5.50 15.01 5.39
CA ASP A 148 -6.03 13.71 5.78
C ASP A 148 -7.39 13.48 5.11
N MET A 149 -7.37 12.82 3.94
CA MET A 149 -8.56 12.60 3.12
C MET A 149 -9.61 11.74 3.82
N SER A 150 -9.24 10.89 4.78
CA SER A 150 -10.18 10.07 5.54
C SER A 150 -11.18 10.90 6.36
N LYS A 151 -10.87 12.17 6.61
CA LYS A 151 -11.73 13.12 7.33
C LYS A 151 -12.66 13.91 6.43
N ILE A 152 -12.48 13.83 5.12
CA ILE A 152 -13.32 14.51 4.15
C ILE A 152 -14.52 13.61 3.84
N SER A 153 -15.72 14.09 4.18
CA SER A 153 -16.97 13.33 4.06
C SER A 153 -17.85 13.76 2.91
N SER A 154 -17.64 14.96 2.32
CA SER A 154 -18.37 15.42 1.15
C SER A 154 -17.64 15.06 -0.14
N VAL A 155 -18.39 14.69 -1.17
CA VAL A 155 -17.85 14.41 -2.51
C VAL A 155 -17.30 15.71 -3.12
N GLU A 156 -17.93 16.84 -2.83
CA GLU A 156 -17.52 18.16 -3.31
C GLU A 156 -16.13 18.53 -2.82
N ASP A 157 -15.86 18.42 -1.51
CA ASP A 157 -14.55 18.74 -0.94
C ASP A 157 -13.48 17.73 -1.38
N PHE A 158 -13.85 16.43 -1.48
CA PHE A 158 -12.98 15.41 -1.98
C PHE A 158 -12.57 15.67 -3.43
N SER A 159 -13.56 15.96 -4.29
CA SER A 159 -13.32 16.30 -5.70
C SER A 159 -12.52 17.58 -5.87
N ALA A 160 -12.73 18.59 -5.00
CA ALA A 160 -12.00 19.85 -5.06
C ALA A 160 -10.48 19.67 -4.89
N GLU A 161 -10.06 18.80 -3.96
CA GLU A 161 -8.64 18.46 -3.76
C GLU A 161 -8.01 17.80 -4.99
N LEU A 162 -8.75 16.94 -5.70
CA LEU A 162 -8.25 16.25 -6.88
C LEU A 162 -8.29 17.14 -8.11
N SER A 163 -9.40 17.83 -8.35
CA SER A 163 -9.58 18.68 -9.54
C SER A 163 -8.66 19.90 -9.55
N ALA A 164 -8.27 20.41 -8.38
CA ALA A 164 -7.25 21.47 -8.32
C ALA A 164 -5.91 21.01 -8.89
N VAL A 165 -5.49 19.77 -8.61
CA VAL A 165 -4.27 19.17 -9.20
C VAL A 165 -4.45 18.94 -10.71
N GLU A 166 -5.60 18.39 -11.13
CA GLU A 166 -5.91 18.16 -12.55
C GLU A 166 -5.79 19.46 -13.37
N ASN A 167 -6.44 20.52 -12.90
CA ASN A 167 -6.47 21.81 -13.58
C ASN A 167 -5.06 22.40 -13.71
N LEU A 168 -4.30 22.39 -12.62
CA LEU A 168 -2.94 22.91 -12.62
C LEU A 168 -2.00 22.09 -13.50
N TYR A 169 -2.14 20.74 -13.46
CA TYR A 169 -1.38 19.87 -14.33
C TYR A 169 -1.68 20.12 -15.81
N GLN A 170 -2.95 20.27 -16.17
CA GLN A 170 -3.36 20.60 -17.53
C GLN A 170 -2.85 21.98 -17.97
N GLU A 171 -2.86 22.99 -17.08
CA GLU A 171 -2.28 24.31 -17.36
C GLU A 171 -0.78 24.22 -17.68
N ILE A 172 -0.03 23.42 -16.92
CA ILE A 172 1.41 23.23 -17.06
C ILE A 172 1.78 22.44 -18.32
N THR A 173 1.04 21.36 -18.60
CA THR A 173 1.45 20.35 -19.59
C THR A 173 0.65 20.42 -20.90
N GLY A 174 -0.58 20.92 -20.85
CA GLY A 174 -1.56 20.83 -21.93
C GLY A 174 -2.27 19.48 -22.03
N GLU A 175 -1.99 18.54 -21.11
CA GLU A 175 -2.51 17.17 -21.12
C GLU A 175 -3.35 16.90 -19.85
N SER A 176 -4.20 15.89 -19.91
CA SER A 176 -4.91 15.40 -18.71
C SER A 176 -3.97 14.55 -17.86
N ILE A 177 -4.02 14.72 -16.53
CA ILE A 177 -3.29 13.86 -15.60
C ILE A 177 -3.83 12.43 -15.66
N SER A 178 -2.98 11.43 -15.39
CA SER A 178 -3.43 10.05 -15.29
C SER A 178 -4.46 9.90 -14.16
N PRO A 179 -5.51 9.09 -14.33
CA PRO A 179 -6.55 8.91 -13.32
C PRO A 179 -6.07 8.00 -12.17
N TYR A 180 -4.87 8.26 -11.67
CA TYR A 180 -4.24 7.56 -10.56
C TYR A 180 -4.16 8.47 -9.36
N TYR A 181 -4.64 7.96 -8.25
CA TYR A 181 -4.71 8.67 -6.99
C TYR A 181 -3.96 7.90 -5.90
N ARG A 182 -3.24 8.61 -5.05
CA ARG A 182 -2.72 8.08 -3.81
C ARG A 182 -3.18 8.94 -2.65
N PRO A 183 -3.86 8.36 -1.64
CA PRO A 183 -4.27 9.14 -0.48
C PRO A 183 -3.05 9.59 0.34
N PRO A 184 -2.98 10.87 0.73
CA PRO A 184 -1.93 11.38 1.61
C PRO A 184 -1.77 10.54 2.88
N GLN A 185 -0.53 10.29 3.28
CA GLN A 185 -0.17 9.52 4.48
C GLN A 185 -0.71 8.08 4.49
N GLY A 186 -1.24 7.59 3.39
CA GLY A 186 -1.94 6.31 3.33
C GLY A 186 -3.24 6.27 4.14
N LYS A 187 -3.80 7.43 4.50
CA LYS A 187 -5.07 7.51 5.25
C LYS A 187 -6.25 7.45 4.33
N TYR A 188 -7.18 6.55 4.64
CA TYR A 188 -8.35 6.30 3.82
C TYR A 188 -9.58 5.92 4.65
N SER A 189 -10.73 5.95 4.03
CA SER A 189 -11.95 5.32 4.48
C SER A 189 -12.60 4.60 3.31
N GLU A 190 -13.50 3.66 3.57
CA GLU A 190 -14.30 3.02 2.53
C GLU A 190 -15.04 4.07 1.68
N ALA A 191 -15.62 5.09 2.34
CA ALA A 191 -16.31 6.18 1.65
C ALA A 191 -15.37 6.94 0.70
N ASN A 192 -14.13 7.23 1.11
CA ASN A 192 -13.17 7.93 0.26
C ASN A 192 -12.69 7.08 -0.92
N LEU A 193 -12.47 5.78 -0.71
CA LEU A 193 -12.15 4.86 -1.80
C LEU A 193 -13.28 4.81 -2.83
N LYS A 194 -14.53 4.77 -2.34
CA LYS A 194 -15.70 4.83 -3.23
C LYS A 194 -15.80 6.16 -3.96
N MET A 195 -15.57 7.30 -3.30
CA MET A 195 -15.54 8.62 -3.94
C MET A 195 -14.49 8.68 -5.06
N ALA A 196 -13.26 8.19 -4.80
CA ALA A 196 -12.20 8.14 -5.80
C ALA A 196 -12.63 7.30 -7.01
N LYS A 197 -13.14 6.09 -6.78
CA LYS A 197 -13.65 5.21 -7.83
C LYS A 197 -14.79 5.85 -8.64
N ASP A 198 -15.78 6.46 -7.97
CA ASP A 198 -16.94 7.10 -8.63
C ASP A 198 -16.50 8.33 -9.46
N LEU A 199 -15.39 8.97 -9.12
CA LEU A 199 -14.74 10.03 -9.90
C LEU A 199 -13.82 9.49 -11.01
N GLY A 200 -13.70 8.16 -11.16
CA GLY A 200 -12.92 7.52 -12.21
C GLY A 200 -11.45 7.30 -11.88
N TYR A 201 -11.06 7.44 -10.61
CA TYR A 201 -9.69 7.21 -10.18
C TYR A 201 -9.45 5.77 -9.75
N SER A 202 -8.30 5.22 -10.15
CA SER A 202 -7.70 4.04 -9.52
C SER A 202 -6.83 4.49 -8.35
N THR A 203 -7.06 3.93 -7.16
CA THR A 203 -6.32 4.28 -5.94
C THR A 203 -5.11 3.36 -5.75
N PHE A 204 -3.93 3.94 -5.46
CA PHE A 204 -2.71 3.16 -5.25
C PHE A 204 -2.14 3.34 -3.86
N PHE A 205 -2.01 2.21 -3.15
CA PHE A 205 -1.17 2.06 -1.96
C PHE A 205 0.17 1.40 -2.35
N TRP A 206 0.83 0.73 -1.42
CA TRP A 206 2.14 0.09 -1.62
C TRP A 206 2.25 -1.20 -0.82
N SER A 207 3.16 -2.07 -1.20
CA SER A 207 3.50 -3.28 -0.45
C SER A 207 4.97 -3.31 -0.02
N LEU A 208 5.74 -2.31 -0.45
CA LEU A 208 7.14 -2.15 -0.08
C LEU A 208 7.43 -0.68 0.18
N ALA A 209 7.86 -0.35 1.39
CA ALA A 209 8.26 1.00 1.79
C ALA A 209 9.21 0.96 2.99
N TYR A 210 9.84 2.09 3.26
CA TYR A 210 10.58 2.33 4.49
C TYR A 210 10.46 3.81 4.90
N VAL A 211 10.97 4.18 6.06
CA VAL A 211 10.90 5.56 6.53
C VAL A 211 12.01 6.37 5.87
N ASP A 212 11.68 7.11 4.82
CA ASP A 212 12.59 7.90 3.98
C ASP A 212 12.21 9.39 3.91
N TRP A 213 11.01 9.76 4.34
CA TRP A 213 10.45 11.12 4.20
C TRP A 213 10.98 12.14 5.22
N ASN A 214 11.60 11.70 6.32
CA ASN A 214 12.14 12.61 7.30
C ASN A 214 13.48 13.19 6.82
N THR A 215 13.46 14.39 6.26
CA THR A 215 14.65 15.05 5.69
C THR A 215 15.73 15.38 6.71
N ASP A 216 15.36 15.54 8.00
CA ASP A 216 16.28 15.83 9.09
C ASP A 216 16.92 14.58 9.70
N ALA A 217 16.37 13.39 9.39
CA ALA A 217 16.84 12.10 9.89
C ALA A 217 16.79 11.05 8.77
N GLN A 218 17.60 11.25 7.75
CA GLN A 218 17.69 10.32 6.62
C GLN A 218 18.35 9.01 7.06
N PRO A 219 17.80 7.86 6.64
CA PRO A 219 18.44 6.56 6.86
C PRO A 219 19.78 6.49 6.16
N SER A 220 20.73 5.71 6.70
CA SER A 220 21.98 5.40 6.02
C SER A 220 21.71 4.57 4.75
N HIS A 221 22.63 4.58 3.79
CA HIS A 221 22.56 3.73 2.60
C HIS A 221 22.41 2.26 2.97
N GLU A 222 23.16 1.79 3.97
CA GLU A 222 23.12 0.41 4.45
C GLU A 222 21.72 0.04 4.99
N GLU A 223 21.12 0.89 5.84
CA GLU A 223 19.76 0.70 6.36
C GLU A 223 18.73 0.70 5.24
N ALA A 224 18.87 1.59 4.25
CA ALA A 224 17.97 1.66 3.11
C ALA A 224 18.05 0.35 2.28
N PHE A 225 19.27 -0.10 1.91
CA PHE A 225 19.46 -1.36 1.21
C PHE A 225 18.94 -2.56 2.00
N GLN A 226 19.24 -2.65 3.29
CA GLN A 226 18.77 -3.75 4.13
C GLN A 226 17.23 -3.84 4.11
N LYS A 227 16.55 -2.70 4.25
CA LYS A 227 15.08 -2.67 4.26
C LYS A 227 14.48 -2.94 2.88
N LEU A 228 15.01 -2.33 1.84
CA LEU A 228 14.45 -2.45 0.49
C LEU A 228 14.72 -3.83 -0.12
N LEU A 229 15.96 -4.34 -0.03
CA LEU A 229 16.31 -5.64 -0.57
C LEU A 229 15.73 -6.80 0.25
N GLY A 230 15.66 -6.66 1.59
CA GLY A 230 15.06 -7.68 2.45
C GLY A 230 13.54 -7.78 2.34
N ARG A 231 12.86 -6.71 1.88
CA ARG A 231 11.40 -6.67 1.75
C ARG A 231 10.89 -6.82 0.33
N VAL A 232 11.78 -6.76 -0.67
CA VAL A 232 11.37 -6.89 -2.07
C VAL A 232 10.73 -8.24 -2.32
N HIS A 233 9.61 -8.25 -3.04
CA HIS A 233 8.87 -9.46 -3.40
C HIS A 233 8.27 -9.32 -4.80
N PRO A 234 7.95 -10.42 -5.50
CA PRO A 234 7.29 -10.38 -6.79
C PRO A 234 5.98 -9.57 -6.73
N GLY A 235 5.78 -8.71 -7.70
CA GLY A 235 4.58 -7.86 -7.82
C GLY A 235 4.52 -6.67 -6.88
N ALA A 236 5.62 -6.30 -6.20
CA ALA A 236 5.60 -5.20 -5.23
C ALA A 236 5.38 -3.84 -5.89
N VAL A 237 4.51 -3.04 -5.30
CA VAL A 237 4.44 -1.59 -5.50
C VAL A 237 5.35 -0.94 -4.46
N LEU A 238 6.42 -0.31 -4.92
CA LEU A 238 7.41 0.35 -4.08
C LEU A 238 7.07 1.82 -3.91
N LEU A 239 6.92 2.27 -2.66
CA LEU A 239 6.81 3.68 -2.32
C LEU A 239 8.17 4.23 -1.88
N LEU A 240 8.60 5.28 -2.54
CA LEU A 240 9.71 6.15 -2.18
C LEU A 240 9.25 7.62 -2.17
N HIS A 241 10.01 8.50 -1.49
CA HIS A 241 9.76 9.93 -1.54
C HIS A 241 10.91 10.65 -2.29
N ASN A 242 10.53 11.60 -3.15
CA ASN A 242 11.52 12.39 -3.90
C ASN A 242 12.36 13.31 -3.01
N THR A 243 11.85 13.66 -1.83
CA THR A 243 12.56 14.50 -0.85
C THR A 243 13.71 13.78 -0.14
N SER A 244 13.80 12.47 -0.26
CA SER A 244 14.87 11.67 0.36
C SER A 244 16.18 11.80 -0.41
N LYS A 245 17.18 12.40 0.25
CA LYS A 245 18.54 12.44 -0.26
C LYS A 245 19.12 11.02 -0.40
N THR A 246 18.86 10.16 0.58
CA THR A 246 19.28 8.76 0.53
C THR A 246 18.74 8.04 -0.70
N ASN A 247 17.45 8.21 -1.01
CA ASN A 247 16.87 7.61 -2.21
C ASN A 247 17.57 8.09 -3.49
N ALA A 248 17.79 9.41 -3.61
CA ALA A 248 18.47 9.96 -4.78
C ALA A 248 19.87 9.37 -4.95
N GLU A 249 20.62 9.23 -3.86
CA GLU A 249 22.00 8.72 -3.87
C GLU A 249 22.10 7.23 -4.16
N ILE A 250 21.13 6.41 -3.70
CA ILE A 250 21.21 4.94 -3.84
C ILE A 250 20.43 4.38 -5.03
N LEU A 251 19.53 5.14 -5.66
CA LEU A 251 18.55 4.58 -6.61
C LEU A 251 19.21 3.85 -7.76
N ASP A 252 20.27 4.37 -8.35
CA ASP A 252 21.01 3.71 -9.44
C ASP A 252 21.53 2.32 -9.02
N GLU A 253 22.15 2.23 -7.86
CA GLU A 253 22.63 0.97 -7.32
C GLU A 253 21.48 0.04 -6.90
N LEU A 254 20.42 0.59 -6.33
CA LEU A 254 19.24 -0.18 -5.93
C LEU A 254 18.57 -0.86 -7.13
N LEU A 255 18.38 -0.12 -8.23
CA LEU A 255 17.82 -0.67 -9.45
C LEU A 255 18.72 -1.74 -10.05
N THR A 256 20.05 -1.52 -10.09
CA THR A 256 21.01 -2.54 -10.49
C THR A 256 20.85 -3.82 -9.66
N ARG A 257 20.78 -3.72 -8.35
CA ARG A 257 20.61 -4.88 -7.46
C ARG A 257 19.28 -5.60 -7.69
N PHE A 258 18.18 -4.88 -7.93
CA PHE A 258 16.92 -5.51 -8.29
C PHE A 258 17.00 -6.27 -9.62
N GLU A 259 17.68 -5.72 -10.64
CA GLU A 259 17.94 -6.38 -11.92
C GLU A 259 18.80 -7.65 -11.73
N GLU A 260 19.87 -7.59 -10.93
CA GLU A 260 20.70 -8.74 -10.56
C GLU A 260 19.92 -9.85 -9.84
N MET A 261 18.90 -9.46 -9.03
CA MET A 261 17.97 -10.39 -8.41
C MET A 261 16.95 -10.95 -9.41
N GLY A 262 16.95 -10.48 -10.67
CA GLY A 262 16.07 -10.91 -11.75
C GLY A 262 14.73 -10.18 -11.81
N TYR A 263 14.58 -9.04 -11.11
CA TYR A 263 13.39 -8.20 -11.22
C TYR A 263 13.44 -7.35 -12.50
N ARG A 264 12.26 -7.08 -13.06
CA ARG A 264 12.03 -6.09 -14.12
C ARG A 264 11.05 -5.03 -13.63
N PHE A 265 11.14 -3.85 -14.18
CA PHE A 265 10.27 -2.73 -13.83
C PHE A 265 9.11 -2.61 -14.80
N GLN A 266 7.91 -2.39 -14.28
CA GLN A 266 6.70 -2.19 -15.06
C GLN A 266 5.94 -0.95 -14.57
N SER A 267 5.08 -0.41 -15.44
CA SER A 267 4.20 0.72 -15.12
C SER A 267 2.96 0.29 -14.33
N LEU A 268 2.32 1.22 -13.63
CA LEU A 268 1.03 0.95 -13.00
C LEU A 268 -0.08 0.66 -14.03
N ASP A 269 0.06 1.08 -15.29
CA ASP A 269 -0.85 0.68 -16.37
C ASP A 269 -0.79 -0.84 -16.61
N GLU A 270 0.42 -1.41 -16.62
CA GLU A 270 0.61 -2.86 -16.74
C GLU A 270 0.08 -3.60 -15.51
N LEU A 271 0.23 -3.01 -14.32
CA LEU A 271 -0.40 -3.55 -13.10
C LEU A 271 -1.93 -3.66 -13.27
N ILE A 272 -2.61 -2.58 -13.65
CA ILE A 272 -4.06 -2.57 -13.86
C ILE A 272 -4.47 -3.57 -14.95
N GLN A 273 -3.72 -3.64 -16.06
CA GLN A 273 -4.01 -4.58 -17.15
C GLN A 273 -3.93 -6.03 -16.65
N SER A 274 -3.01 -6.37 -15.76
CA SER A 274 -2.90 -7.72 -15.20
C SER A 274 -4.15 -8.15 -14.43
N PHE A 275 -4.82 -7.21 -13.76
CA PHE A 275 -6.09 -7.47 -13.05
C PHE A 275 -7.31 -7.59 -13.98
N LYS A 276 -7.24 -7.01 -15.18
CA LYS A 276 -8.31 -7.12 -16.19
C LYS A 276 -8.21 -8.41 -17.00
N ALA A 277 -7.03 -9.01 -17.05
CA ALA A 277 -6.75 -10.24 -17.79
C ALA A 277 -6.97 -11.51 -16.95
N SER A 278 -7.09 -11.40 -15.62
CA SER A 278 -7.35 -12.48 -14.67
C SER A 278 -8.85 -12.61 -14.37
#